data_c5a9773aa80d3feb66a969ac105dc9b3
#
_entry.id   c5a9773aa80d3feb66a969ac105dc9b3
#
_cell.length_a   1.000
_cell.length_b   1.000
_cell.length_c   1.000
_cell.angle_alpha   90.00
_cell.angle_beta   90.00
_cell.angle_gamma   90.00
#
_symmetry.space_group_name_H-M   'P 1'
#
loop_
_entity.id
_entity.type
_entity.pdbx_description
1 polymer ?
#
loop_
_entity_poly.entity_id
_entity_poly.type
_entity_poly.pdbx_seq_one_letter_code
_entity_poly.pdbx_strand_id
1 'polypeptide(L)'
;IPKNFDNLKQTIDISNLILIDAVNNAKNQFHTPVVSSIDGDKIVSRVMVLREFDLKKKIMRFHTDNRAAKIDTFQKNNTATVIGYDPDLKVQIKLQGNIKVHIDDSQTLNAWNGSTVRSKKCYSVKDGSTNPIDSPETHDIKDYNVEEGYKNFAVLIFSFYSLEFLYLKSSGHR
;
A
#
# COMPACT_ATOMS: atom_id res chain seq x y z
N ILE A 1 13.29 -17.53 10.51
CA ILE A 1 12.33 -18.18 9.56
C ILE A 1 12.55 -19.66 9.66
N PRO A 2 11.47 -20.46 9.81
CA PRO A 2 11.58 -21.92 9.90
C PRO A 2 12.11 -22.49 8.58
N LYS A 3 12.79 -23.64 8.69
CA LYS A 3 13.29 -24.38 7.51
C LYS A 3 12.15 -24.96 6.65
N ASN A 4 10.96 -25.15 7.24
CA ASN A 4 9.78 -25.70 6.59
C ASN A 4 8.53 -24.94 7.07
N PHE A 5 7.54 -24.81 6.18
CA PHE A 5 6.23 -24.20 6.44
C PHE A 5 5.16 -25.30 6.35
N ASP A 6 5.17 -26.20 7.33
CA ASP A 6 4.28 -27.37 7.33
C ASP A 6 3.06 -27.19 8.26
N ASN A 7 2.99 -26.04 8.96
CA ASN A 7 1.92 -25.71 9.91
C ASN A 7 1.30 -24.36 9.55
N LEU A 8 0.00 -24.37 9.27
CA LEU A 8 -0.75 -23.18 8.86
C LEU A 8 -0.69 -22.06 9.90
N LYS A 9 -0.81 -22.38 11.21
CA LYS A 9 -0.72 -21.37 12.28
C LYS A 9 0.64 -20.69 12.28
N GLN A 10 1.71 -21.46 12.20
CA GLN A 10 3.08 -20.93 12.13
C GLN A 10 3.29 -20.06 10.89
N THR A 11 2.73 -20.46 9.75
CA THR A 11 2.79 -19.68 8.51
C THR A 11 2.08 -18.33 8.65
N ILE A 12 0.90 -18.31 9.27
CA ILE A 12 0.14 -17.07 9.57
C ILE A 12 0.93 -16.17 10.51
N ASP A 13 1.50 -16.73 11.60
CA ASP A 13 2.28 -15.97 12.58
C ASP A 13 3.51 -15.32 11.92
N ILE A 14 4.19 -16.03 11.04
CA ILE A 14 5.33 -15.51 10.29
C ILE A 14 4.90 -14.43 9.27
N SER A 15 3.82 -14.65 8.53
CA SER A 15 3.26 -13.64 7.63
C SER A 15 2.94 -12.36 8.39
N ASN A 16 2.38 -12.47 9.59
CA ASN A 16 2.09 -11.34 10.46
C ASN A 16 3.36 -10.58 10.86
N LEU A 17 4.41 -11.29 11.28
CA LEU A 17 5.68 -10.68 11.64
C LEU A 17 6.34 -9.95 10.45
N ILE A 18 6.36 -10.56 9.28
CA ILE A 18 6.91 -9.96 8.06
C ILE A 18 6.16 -8.67 7.70
N LEU A 19 4.83 -8.70 7.73
CA LEU A 19 4.00 -7.55 7.33
C LEU A 19 3.98 -6.43 8.37
N ILE A 20 4.07 -6.74 9.66
CA ILE A 20 4.24 -5.73 10.74
C ILE A 20 5.60 -5.03 10.59
N ASP A 21 6.68 -5.78 10.39
CA ASP A 21 8.01 -5.20 10.15
C ASP A 21 8.01 -4.30 8.92
N ALA A 22 7.34 -4.72 7.84
CA ALA A 22 7.23 -3.97 6.59
C ALA A 22 6.64 -2.56 6.75
N VAL A 23 5.80 -2.30 7.76
CA VAL A 23 5.21 -0.97 7.98
C VAL A 23 6.29 0.08 8.26
N ASN A 24 7.32 -0.27 9.04
CA ASN A 24 8.33 0.68 9.53
C ASN A 24 9.73 0.46 8.93
N ASN A 25 9.96 -0.66 8.25
CA ASN A 25 11.25 -1.05 7.71
C ASN A 25 11.25 -0.93 6.18
N ALA A 26 11.79 0.17 5.67
CA ALA A 26 11.88 0.43 4.22
C ALA A 26 12.77 -0.57 3.45
N LYS A 27 13.58 -1.39 4.15
CA LYS A 27 14.37 -2.46 3.55
C LYS A 27 13.58 -3.76 3.36
N ASN A 28 12.46 -3.91 4.07
CA ASN A 28 11.58 -5.04 3.90
C ASN A 28 10.87 -4.96 2.54
N GLN A 29 10.94 -6.02 1.75
CA GLN A 29 10.37 -6.04 0.39
C GLN A 29 8.85 -5.84 0.36
N PHE A 30 8.16 -6.16 1.45
CA PHE A 30 6.72 -5.93 1.60
C PHE A 30 6.38 -4.50 2.07
N HIS A 31 7.38 -3.62 2.30
CA HIS A 31 7.13 -2.20 2.58
C HIS A 31 6.48 -1.48 1.40
N THR A 32 6.81 -1.93 0.18
CA THR A 32 6.30 -1.36 -1.07
C THR A 32 5.69 -2.43 -1.96
N PRO A 33 4.59 -3.07 -1.53
CA PRO A 33 3.95 -4.11 -2.32
C PRO A 33 3.30 -3.55 -3.58
N VAL A 34 3.05 -4.43 -4.54
CA VAL A 34 2.24 -4.12 -5.72
C VAL A 34 0.76 -4.20 -5.34
N VAL A 35 0.01 -3.17 -5.65
CA VAL A 35 -1.44 -3.10 -5.52
C VAL A 35 -2.06 -3.10 -6.91
N SER A 36 -2.86 -4.10 -7.23
CA SER A 36 -3.56 -4.26 -8.50
C SER A 36 -5.05 -4.01 -8.32
N SER A 37 -5.67 -3.36 -9.30
CA SER A 37 -7.10 -3.06 -9.35
C SER A 37 -7.64 -3.23 -10.77
N ILE A 38 -8.95 -3.20 -10.92
CA ILE A 38 -9.66 -3.29 -12.21
C ILE A 38 -10.15 -1.90 -12.57
N ASP A 39 -9.83 -1.44 -13.77
CA ASP A 39 -10.29 -0.18 -14.36
C ASP A 39 -10.94 -0.47 -15.72
N GLY A 40 -12.27 -0.59 -15.73
CA GLY A 40 -13.01 -1.09 -16.87
C GLY A 40 -12.66 -2.54 -17.18
N ASP A 41 -12.07 -2.77 -18.34
CA ASP A 41 -11.58 -4.08 -18.82
C ASP A 41 -10.07 -4.31 -18.55
N LYS A 42 -9.39 -3.36 -17.89
CA LYS A 42 -7.94 -3.38 -17.68
C LYS A 42 -7.58 -3.69 -16.24
N ILE A 43 -6.48 -4.43 -16.07
CA ILE A 43 -5.81 -4.56 -14.78
C ILE A 43 -4.75 -3.47 -14.70
N VAL A 44 -4.84 -2.63 -13.66
CA VAL A 44 -3.89 -1.56 -13.40
C VAL A 44 -3.13 -1.86 -12.11
N SER A 45 -1.81 -1.89 -12.20
CA SER A 45 -0.94 -2.21 -11.06
C SER A 45 -0.01 -1.04 -10.73
N ARG A 46 0.26 -0.84 -9.45
CA ARG A 46 1.20 0.19 -8.94
C ARG A 46 1.84 -0.27 -7.65
N VAL A 47 3.02 0.26 -7.37
CA VAL A 47 3.67 0.10 -6.07
C VAL A 47 3.10 1.14 -5.10
N MET A 48 2.80 0.73 -3.87
CA MET A 48 2.32 1.63 -2.82
C MET A 48 3.01 1.34 -1.49
N VAL A 49 3.31 2.40 -0.72
CA VAL A 49 3.95 2.25 0.59
C VAL A 49 2.95 1.78 1.62
N LEU A 50 3.24 0.64 2.26
CA LEU A 50 2.45 0.11 3.38
C LEU A 50 2.63 1.01 4.62
N ARG A 51 1.52 1.49 5.17
CA ARG A 51 1.51 2.41 6.33
C ARG A 51 0.93 1.82 7.60
N GLU A 52 0.14 0.76 7.47
CA GLU A 52 -0.40 -0.01 8.59
C GLU A 52 -0.75 -1.42 8.13
N PHE A 53 -0.57 -2.37 9.02
CA PHE A 53 -1.06 -3.74 8.87
C PHE A 53 -1.64 -4.23 10.19
N ASP A 54 -2.86 -4.75 10.17
CA ASP A 54 -3.53 -5.37 11.30
C ASP A 54 -4.17 -6.68 10.87
N LEU A 55 -3.58 -7.80 11.28
CA LEU A 55 -4.07 -9.14 10.93
C LEU A 55 -5.43 -9.43 11.56
N LYS A 56 -5.69 -8.95 12.78
CA LYS A 56 -6.96 -9.20 13.49
C LYS A 56 -8.13 -8.50 12.83
N LYS A 57 -7.92 -7.24 12.42
CA LYS A 57 -8.90 -6.46 11.67
C LYS A 57 -8.90 -6.81 10.19
N LYS A 58 -7.91 -7.57 9.72
CA LYS A 58 -7.70 -7.92 8.31
C LYS A 58 -7.59 -6.68 7.41
N ILE A 59 -6.77 -5.70 7.81
CA ILE A 59 -6.60 -4.46 7.06
C ILE A 59 -5.14 -4.16 6.74
N MET A 60 -4.95 -3.46 5.61
CA MET A 60 -3.76 -2.69 5.25
C MET A 60 -4.16 -1.25 4.97
N ARG A 61 -3.29 -0.30 5.31
CA ARG A 61 -3.49 1.11 4.99
C ARG A 61 -2.40 1.60 4.07
N PHE A 62 -2.82 2.35 3.06
CA PHE A 62 -1.95 3.08 2.15
C PHE A 62 -2.36 4.55 2.12
N HIS A 63 -1.42 5.42 1.77
CA HIS A 63 -1.69 6.84 1.57
C HIS A 63 -1.50 7.19 0.10
N THR A 64 -2.30 8.13 -0.40
CA THR A 64 -2.22 8.58 -1.78
C THR A 64 -2.70 10.02 -1.93
N ASP A 65 -2.44 10.60 -3.10
CA ASP A 65 -3.03 11.86 -3.51
C ASP A 65 -4.47 11.63 -3.99
N ASN A 66 -5.42 12.43 -3.51
CA ASN A 66 -6.83 12.29 -3.87
C ASN A 66 -7.12 12.70 -5.33
N ARG A 67 -6.19 13.39 -5.98
CA ARG A 67 -6.27 13.77 -7.40
C ARG A 67 -5.76 12.69 -8.35
N ALA A 68 -5.19 11.61 -7.81
CA ALA A 68 -4.65 10.52 -8.62
C ALA A 68 -5.79 9.65 -9.21
N ALA A 69 -5.66 9.25 -10.49
CA ALA A 69 -6.65 8.46 -11.22
C ALA A 69 -7.13 7.18 -10.51
N LYS A 70 -6.28 6.60 -9.65
CA LYS A 70 -6.64 5.41 -8.86
C LYS A 70 -7.80 5.63 -7.88
N ILE A 71 -8.08 6.88 -7.48
CA ILE A 71 -9.22 7.22 -6.63
C ILE A 71 -10.52 6.88 -7.34
N ASP A 72 -10.70 7.38 -8.56
CA ASP A 72 -11.89 7.08 -9.38
C ASP A 72 -12.00 5.59 -9.66
N THR A 73 -10.88 4.93 -9.94
CA THR A 73 -10.84 3.47 -10.16
C THR A 73 -11.40 2.73 -8.96
N PHE A 74 -10.92 3.01 -7.74
CA PHE A 74 -11.37 2.34 -6.52
C PHE A 74 -12.79 2.71 -6.10
N GLN A 75 -13.26 3.90 -6.46
CA GLN A 75 -14.65 4.30 -6.21
C GLN A 75 -15.63 3.55 -7.14
N LYS A 76 -15.23 3.25 -8.38
CA LYS A 76 -16.03 2.48 -9.34
C LYS A 76 -15.99 0.98 -9.11
N ASN A 77 -14.79 0.45 -8.83
CA ASN A 77 -14.56 -0.96 -8.52
C ASN A 77 -13.50 -1.08 -7.42
N ASN A 78 -13.94 -1.46 -6.25
CA ASN A 78 -13.09 -1.52 -5.06
C ASN A 78 -12.29 -2.82 -4.92
N THR A 79 -12.45 -3.77 -5.83
CA THR A 79 -11.72 -5.04 -5.81
C THR A 79 -10.23 -4.81 -6.04
N ALA A 80 -9.41 -5.40 -5.19
CA ALA A 80 -7.96 -5.27 -5.28
C ALA A 80 -7.22 -6.53 -4.84
N THR A 81 -5.99 -6.65 -5.35
CA THR A 81 -5.00 -7.62 -4.90
C THR A 81 -3.75 -6.87 -4.46
N VAL A 82 -3.20 -7.25 -3.31
CA VAL A 82 -1.90 -6.78 -2.82
C VAL A 82 -0.93 -7.94 -2.85
N ILE A 83 0.22 -7.79 -3.50
CA ILE A 83 1.23 -8.84 -3.62
C ILE A 83 2.64 -8.28 -3.42
N GLY A 84 3.46 -9.04 -2.71
CA GLY A 84 4.89 -8.79 -2.54
C GLY A 84 5.68 -10.09 -2.64
N TYR A 85 6.96 -9.96 -2.96
CA TYR A 85 7.91 -11.06 -2.99
C TYR A 85 9.24 -10.64 -2.38
N ASP A 86 9.74 -11.46 -1.47
CA ASP A 86 11.05 -11.29 -0.86
C ASP A 86 12.00 -12.38 -1.40
N PRO A 87 13.02 -12.01 -2.20
CA PRO A 87 13.94 -12.97 -2.81
C PRO A 87 14.90 -13.63 -1.81
N ASP A 88 15.22 -12.95 -0.70
CA ASP A 88 16.10 -13.50 0.33
C ASP A 88 15.37 -14.55 1.17
N LEU A 89 14.12 -14.28 1.50
CA LEU A 89 13.24 -15.20 2.19
C LEU A 89 12.65 -16.26 1.26
N LYS A 90 12.65 -16.02 -0.06
CA LYS A 90 11.96 -16.82 -1.10
C LYS A 90 10.45 -16.95 -0.81
N VAL A 91 9.86 -15.89 -0.30
CA VAL A 91 8.46 -15.86 0.13
C VAL A 91 7.68 -14.87 -0.71
N GLN A 92 6.53 -15.32 -1.23
CA GLN A 92 5.49 -14.47 -1.78
C GLN A 92 4.31 -14.43 -0.80
N ILE A 93 3.80 -13.23 -0.53
CA ILE A 93 2.53 -13.03 0.17
C ILE A 93 1.59 -12.31 -0.78
N LYS A 94 0.39 -12.88 -0.99
CA LYS A 94 -0.68 -12.29 -1.79
C LYS A 94 -1.94 -12.20 -0.96
N LEU A 95 -2.58 -11.02 -0.98
CA LEU A 95 -3.83 -10.76 -0.29
C LEU A 95 -4.87 -10.30 -1.30
N GLN A 96 -6.11 -10.78 -1.15
CA GLN A 96 -7.25 -10.37 -1.98
C GLN A 96 -8.32 -9.73 -1.10
N GLY A 97 -8.90 -8.65 -1.58
CA GLY A 97 -9.85 -7.88 -0.79
C GLY A 97 -10.44 -6.68 -1.52
N ASN A 98 -10.91 -5.73 -0.74
CA ASN A 98 -11.57 -4.53 -1.23
C ASN A 98 -10.91 -3.28 -0.63
N ILE A 99 -10.79 -2.21 -1.41
CA ILE A 99 -10.27 -0.91 -0.97
C ILE A 99 -11.45 0.04 -0.73
N LYS A 100 -11.43 0.68 0.45
CA LYS A 100 -12.27 1.84 0.75
C LYS A 100 -11.42 3.10 0.71
N VAL A 101 -11.88 4.07 -0.07
CA VAL A 101 -11.25 5.40 -0.15
C VAL A 101 -11.81 6.29 0.96
N HIS A 102 -10.93 6.97 1.67
CA HIS A 102 -11.24 7.96 2.71
C HIS A 102 -10.65 9.31 2.31
N ILE A 103 -11.45 10.35 2.32
CA ILE A 103 -11.08 11.74 1.99
C ILE A 103 -11.81 12.63 2.99
N ASP A 104 -11.07 13.55 3.61
CA ASP A 104 -11.59 14.57 4.53
C ASP A 104 -12.50 14.00 5.65
N ASP A 105 -12.06 12.93 6.27
CA ASP A 105 -12.75 12.27 7.37
C ASP A 105 -11.80 11.98 8.56
N SER A 106 -12.30 11.34 9.60
CA SER A 106 -11.52 10.99 10.79
C SER A 106 -10.33 10.07 10.48
N GLN A 107 -10.44 9.19 9.48
CA GLN A 107 -9.35 8.30 9.07
C GLN A 107 -8.22 9.09 8.43
N THR A 108 -8.56 10.01 7.51
CA THR A 108 -7.56 10.89 6.87
C THR A 108 -6.91 11.82 7.87
N LEU A 109 -7.68 12.43 8.78
CA LEU A 109 -7.15 13.33 9.79
C LEU A 109 -6.16 12.62 10.74
N ASN A 110 -6.52 11.44 11.24
CA ASN A 110 -5.65 10.64 12.11
C ASN A 110 -4.37 10.21 11.39
N ALA A 111 -4.48 9.75 10.14
CA ALA A 111 -3.34 9.36 9.33
C ALA A 111 -2.42 10.55 9.01
N TRP A 112 -3.00 11.71 8.69
CA TRP A 112 -2.26 12.94 8.44
C TRP A 112 -1.48 13.38 9.68
N ASN A 113 -2.12 13.45 10.83
CA ASN A 113 -1.48 13.85 12.08
C ASN A 113 -0.34 12.91 12.50
N GLY A 114 -0.47 11.62 12.24
CA GLY A 114 0.57 10.61 12.47
C GLY A 114 1.68 10.58 11.41
N SER A 115 1.57 11.35 10.31
CA SER A 115 2.54 11.36 9.22
C SER A 115 3.68 12.36 9.48
N THR A 116 4.90 12.00 9.02
CA THR A 116 6.05 12.91 9.10
C THR A 116 5.90 14.09 8.15
N VAL A 117 6.55 15.22 8.46
CA VAL A 117 6.61 16.40 7.58
C VAL A 117 7.11 16.03 6.18
N ARG A 118 8.13 15.17 6.10
CA ARG A 118 8.66 14.67 4.82
C ARG A 118 7.58 13.96 3.98
N SER A 119 6.76 13.12 4.61
CA SER A 119 5.67 12.42 3.92
C SER A 119 4.57 13.37 3.49
N LYS A 120 4.22 14.36 4.31
CA LYS A 120 3.21 15.37 4.02
C LYS A 120 3.57 16.25 2.84
N LYS A 121 4.86 16.57 2.69
CA LYS A 121 5.39 17.40 1.60
C LYS A 121 4.96 16.90 0.21
N CYS A 122 4.88 15.58 0.01
CA CYS A 122 4.51 14.99 -1.29
C CYS A 122 3.11 15.40 -1.79
N TYR A 123 2.23 15.86 -0.89
CA TYR A 123 0.86 16.28 -1.23
C TYR A 123 0.74 17.80 -1.53
N SER A 124 1.83 18.54 -1.39
CA SER A 124 1.89 19.99 -1.68
C SER A 124 2.33 20.29 -3.12
N VAL A 125 2.58 19.27 -3.95
CA VAL A 125 2.88 19.45 -5.38
C VAL A 125 1.66 20.00 -6.13
N LYS A 126 1.92 20.66 -7.26
CA LYS A 126 0.88 21.32 -8.06
C LYS A 126 -0.20 20.37 -8.55
N ASP A 127 0.19 19.18 -9.04
CA ASP A 127 -0.71 18.20 -9.64
C ASP A 127 -0.59 16.82 -8.96
N GLY A 128 -1.62 15.97 -9.15
CA GLY A 128 -1.62 14.59 -8.66
C GLY A 128 -0.57 13.71 -9.34
N SER A 129 -0.11 12.67 -8.65
CA SER A 129 0.83 11.70 -9.21
C SER A 129 0.27 11.03 -10.47
N THR A 130 1.13 10.76 -11.45
CA THR A 130 0.83 10.14 -12.75
C THR A 130 0.12 11.04 -13.78
N ASN A 131 -0.12 12.29 -13.48
CA ASN A 131 -0.59 13.25 -14.47
C ASN A 131 0.56 13.69 -15.40
N PRO A 132 0.32 13.89 -16.69
CA PRO A 132 1.29 14.49 -17.60
C PRO A 132 1.72 15.87 -17.10
N ILE A 133 2.99 16.20 -17.23
CA ILE A 133 3.55 17.51 -16.86
C ILE A 133 4.27 18.11 -18.07
N ASP A 134 4.18 19.42 -18.23
CA ASP A 134 4.81 20.11 -19.36
C ASP A 134 6.33 20.23 -19.15
N SER A 135 6.79 20.39 -17.91
CA SER A 135 8.20 20.54 -17.55
C SER A 135 8.45 20.02 -16.13
N PRO A 136 9.55 19.29 -15.90
CA PRO A 136 9.89 18.75 -14.56
C PRO A 136 9.99 19.83 -13.48
N GLU A 137 10.51 21.02 -13.83
CA GLU A 137 10.75 22.11 -12.88
C GLU A 137 9.45 22.68 -12.30
N THR A 138 8.32 22.50 -12.98
CA THR A 138 7.00 22.95 -12.51
C THR A 138 6.52 22.15 -11.30
N HIS A 139 7.10 20.96 -11.07
CA HIS A 139 6.76 20.05 -9.96
C HIS A 139 7.81 20.06 -8.84
N ASP A 140 8.88 20.84 -8.98
CA ASP A 140 9.84 21.04 -7.91
C ASP A 140 9.20 21.80 -6.74
N ILE A 141 9.19 21.16 -5.56
CA ILE A 141 8.65 21.77 -4.35
C ILE A 141 9.75 22.68 -3.75
N LYS A 142 9.75 23.95 -4.10
CA LYS A 142 10.68 24.98 -3.57
C LYS A 142 10.19 25.49 -2.22
N ASP A 143 8.92 25.91 -2.18
CA ASP A 143 8.23 26.35 -0.97
C ASP A 143 6.96 25.52 -0.81
N TYR A 144 6.69 25.00 0.40
CA TYR A 144 5.49 24.23 0.66
C TYR A 144 4.84 24.61 1.98
N ASN A 145 3.52 24.69 1.95
CA ASN A 145 2.70 24.76 3.14
C ASN A 145 2.15 23.37 3.42
N VAL A 146 2.56 22.76 4.54
CA VAL A 146 2.14 21.40 4.92
C VAL A 146 0.62 21.32 5.06
N GLU A 147 -0.01 22.35 5.61
CA GLU A 147 -1.46 22.39 5.82
C GLU A 147 -2.25 22.36 4.49
N GLU A 148 -1.73 23.03 3.46
CA GLU A 148 -2.34 22.98 2.14
C GLU A 148 -2.28 21.61 1.48
N GLY A 149 -1.31 20.78 1.86
CA GLY A 149 -1.19 19.40 1.37
C GLY A 149 -2.33 18.50 1.85
N TYR A 150 -2.93 18.76 3.00
CA TYR A 150 -4.01 17.94 3.54
C TYR A 150 -5.22 17.82 2.59
N LYS A 151 -5.59 18.91 1.91
CA LYS A 151 -6.69 18.89 0.94
C LYS A 151 -6.51 17.90 -0.22
N ASN A 152 -5.27 17.49 -0.48
CA ASN A 152 -4.91 16.55 -1.54
C ASN A 152 -4.66 15.14 -1.00
N PHE A 153 -4.78 14.93 0.31
CA PHE A 153 -4.48 13.68 0.96
C PHE A 153 -5.67 12.73 0.98
N ALA A 154 -5.42 11.46 0.69
CA ALA A 154 -6.39 10.38 0.82
C ALA A 154 -5.77 9.16 1.50
N VAL A 155 -6.61 8.41 2.20
CA VAL A 155 -6.28 7.13 2.83
C VAL A 155 -7.04 6.02 2.12
N LEU A 156 -6.33 4.95 1.79
CA LEU A 156 -6.91 3.73 1.25
C LEU A 156 -6.84 2.66 2.33
N ILE A 157 -7.99 2.17 2.78
CA ILE A 157 -8.10 1.01 3.66
C ILE A 157 -8.43 -0.21 2.82
N PHE A 158 -7.46 -1.11 2.70
CA PHE A 158 -7.63 -2.40 2.05
C PHE A 158 -8.07 -3.43 3.09
N SER A 159 -9.30 -3.93 3.00
CA SER A 159 -9.82 -5.01 3.83
C SER A 159 -9.71 -6.32 3.07
N PHE A 160 -8.93 -7.28 3.59
CA PHE A 160 -8.69 -8.54 2.92
C PHE A 160 -9.49 -9.69 3.51
N TYR A 161 -9.94 -10.59 2.65
CA TYR A 161 -10.63 -11.82 3.00
C TYR A 161 -9.77 -13.08 2.74
N SER A 162 -8.67 -12.94 1.98
CA SER A 162 -7.76 -14.04 1.64
C SER A 162 -6.31 -13.58 1.83
N LEU A 163 -5.49 -14.45 2.40
CA LEU A 163 -4.04 -14.35 2.46
C LEU A 163 -3.45 -15.66 1.97
N GLU A 164 -2.65 -15.60 0.91
CA GLU A 164 -1.89 -16.70 0.36
C GLU A 164 -0.41 -16.49 0.67
N PHE A 165 0.23 -17.53 1.17
CA PHE A 165 1.66 -17.57 1.43
C PHE A 165 2.28 -18.66 0.55
N LEU A 166 3.27 -18.30 -0.26
CA LEU A 166 4.00 -19.23 -1.10
C LEU A 166 5.48 -19.15 -0.77
N TYR A 167 6.04 -20.28 -0.33
CA TYR A 167 7.46 -20.46 -0.12
C TYR A 167 8.09 -21.20 -1.30
N LEU A 168 9.03 -20.55 -1.98
CA LEU A 168 9.71 -21.09 -3.16
C LEU A 168 10.94 -21.91 -2.75
N LYS A 169 10.71 -23.16 -2.35
CA LYS A 169 11.77 -24.08 -1.96
C LYS A 169 12.24 -24.90 -3.16
N SER A 170 13.56 -25.14 -3.26
CA SER A 170 14.15 -25.94 -4.34
C SER A 170 13.68 -27.41 -4.37
N SER A 171 13.28 -27.95 -3.21
CA SER A 171 12.75 -29.33 -3.08
C SER A 171 11.23 -29.44 -3.21
N GLY A 172 10.56 -28.38 -3.68
CA GLY A 172 9.11 -28.30 -3.83
C GLY A 172 8.52 -27.07 -3.11
N HIS A 173 7.61 -26.37 -3.78
CA HIS A 173 6.93 -25.20 -3.22
C HIS A 173 5.97 -25.58 -2.09
N ARG A 174 5.75 -24.65 -1.17
CA ARG A 174 4.80 -24.79 -0.06
C ARG A 174 3.90 -23.59 -0.02
#